data_8a13e01abd1fc146f219948f5fdd319d
#
_entry.id   8a13e01abd1fc146f219948f5fdd319d
#
_cell.length_a   1.000
_cell.length_b   1.000
_cell.length_c   1.000
_cell.angle_alpha   90.00
_cell.angle_beta   90.00
_cell.angle_gamma   90.00
#
_symmetry.space_group_name_H-M   'P 1'
#
loop_
_entity.id
_entity.type
_entity.pdbx_description
1 polymer ?
#
loop_
_entity_poly.entity_id
_entity_poly.type
_entity_poly.pdbx_seq_one_letter_code
_entity_poly.pdbx_strand_id
1 'polypeptide(L)'
;AERTTEQAVTVSSATEQAAVNFQSVAAAAEQMSMSFSEIDQQIRLSSQKVDAAVADSREAGARISELARSADRIGDVVSLITDIAEQTNLLALNATIEAARAGDAGKGFAVVAGEVKSLAQQTAKAISEIELQVGGVQSATRDTVHVIETVTAKVGEIAEVAESISAAIEEQVRVTGEIARSVEDATRGASSAAENIATVSEAAKVSGVVANDVLDTSRELEQMSGRLRTVIQGFLTDVRAA
;
A
#
# COMPACT_ATOMS: atom_id res chain seq x y z
N ALA A 1 28.77 -45.76 -24.26
CA ALA A 1 28.13 -44.96 -25.32
C ALA A 1 26.63 -44.86 -25.12
N GLU A 2 25.85 -45.94 -25.04
CA GLU A 2 24.38 -45.94 -24.92
C GLU A 2 23.90 -45.15 -23.69
N ARG A 3 24.44 -45.43 -22.50
CA ARG A 3 24.07 -44.69 -21.27
C ARG A 3 24.33 -43.19 -21.38
N THR A 4 25.40 -42.78 -22.06
CA THR A 4 25.74 -41.38 -22.26
C THR A 4 24.74 -40.69 -23.19
N THR A 5 24.31 -41.40 -24.25
CA THR A 5 23.28 -40.90 -25.16
C THR A 5 21.92 -40.78 -24.48
N GLU A 6 21.53 -41.74 -23.66
CA GLU A 6 20.28 -41.69 -22.87
C GLU A 6 20.29 -40.53 -21.84
N GLN A 7 21.42 -40.36 -21.16
CA GLN A 7 21.59 -39.20 -20.25
C GLN A 7 21.56 -37.86 -21.01
N ALA A 8 22.16 -37.79 -22.19
CA ALA A 8 22.12 -36.60 -23.03
C ALA A 8 20.68 -36.21 -23.41
N VAL A 9 19.84 -37.18 -23.78
CA VAL A 9 18.42 -36.96 -24.08
C VAL A 9 17.70 -36.43 -22.84
N THR A 10 17.92 -37.03 -21.66
CA THR A 10 17.30 -36.60 -20.41
C THR A 10 17.69 -35.17 -20.05
N VAL A 11 18.98 -34.83 -20.18
CA VAL A 11 19.47 -33.46 -19.90
C VAL A 11 18.90 -32.46 -20.90
N SER A 12 18.83 -32.82 -22.19
CA SER A 12 18.24 -31.98 -23.24
C SER A 12 16.77 -31.61 -22.89
N SER A 13 15.98 -32.64 -22.55
CA SER A 13 14.57 -32.42 -22.15
C SER A 13 14.44 -31.54 -20.91
N ALA A 14 15.30 -31.75 -19.89
CA ALA A 14 15.30 -30.92 -18.69
C ALA A 14 15.68 -29.46 -18.99
N THR A 15 16.62 -29.24 -19.93
CA THR A 15 17.07 -27.92 -20.35
C THR A 15 15.99 -27.19 -21.15
N GLU A 16 15.27 -27.89 -22.04
CA GLU A 16 14.11 -27.33 -22.75
C GLU A 16 13.00 -26.91 -21.77
N GLN A 17 12.69 -27.76 -20.80
CA GLN A 17 11.70 -27.44 -19.77
C GLN A 17 12.14 -26.25 -18.91
N ALA A 18 13.44 -26.16 -18.57
CA ALA A 18 13.99 -25.00 -17.86
C ALA A 18 13.82 -23.71 -18.68
N ALA A 19 14.08 -23.76 -20.00
CA ALA A 19 13.89 -22.60 -20.89
C ALA A 19 12.43 -22.10 -20.90
N VAL A 20 11.45 -23.02 -20.96
CA VAL A 20 10.02 -22.68 -20.88
C VAL A 20 9.67 -22.06 -19.52
N ASN A 21 10.24 -22.59 -18.44
CA ASN A 21 10.03 -22.02 -17.10
C ASN A 21 10.62 -20.60 -17.00
N PHE A 22 11.81 -20.35 -17.57
CA PHE A 22 12.41 -19.02 -17.59
C PHE A 22 11.57 -18.02 -18.38
N GLN A 23 10.99 -18.42 -19.52
CA GLN A 23 10.05 -17.57 -20.26
C GLN A 23 8.83 -17.21 -19.42
N SER A 24 8.30 -18.15 -18.64
CA SER A 24 7.16 -17.91 -17.75
C SER A 24 7.52 -16.95 -16.63
N VAL A 25 8.73 -17.06 -16.05
CA VAL A 25 9.22 -16.13 -15.02
C VAL A 25 9.46 -14.74 -15.62
N ALA A 26 9.99 -14.63 -16.83
CA ALA A 26 10.15 -13.36 -17.54
C ALA A 26 8.82 -12.65 -17.73
N ALA A 27 7.80 -13.37 -18.24
CA ALA A 27 6.46 -12.82 -18.41
C ALA A 27 5.83 -12.36 -17.09
N ALA A 28 6.03 -13.14 -16.01
CA ALA A 28 5.57 -12.74 -14.67
C ALA A 28 6.30 -11.50 -14.14
N ALA A 29 7.60 -11.35 -14.40
CA ALA A 29 8.37 -10.17 -14.02
C ALA A 29 7.89 -8.91 -14.79
N GLU A 30 7.61 -9.04 -16.08
CA GLU A 30 7.02 -7.95 -16.87
C GLU A 30 5.64 -7.54 -16.33
N GLN A 31 4.79 -8.50 -16.01
CA GLN A 31 3.47 -8.24 -15.43
C GLN A 31 3.59 -7.56 -14.06
N MET A 32 4.53 -8.00 -13.21
CA MET A 32 4.80 -7.32 -11.93
C MET A 32 5.26 -5.88 -12.15
N SER A 33 6.14 -5.61 -13.11
CA SER A 33 6.59 -4.26 -13.43
C SER A 33 5.43 -3.35 -13.85
N MET A 34 4.49 -3.85 -14.66
CA MET A 34 3.27 -3.10 -15.01
C MET A 34 2.40 -2.84 -13.78
N SER A 35 2.19 -3.85 -12.93
CA SER A 35 1.40 -3.70 -11.71
C SER A 35 2.01 -2.68 -10.75
N PHE A 36 3.33 -2.64 -10.58
CA PHE A 36 3.99 -1.63 -9.77
C PHE A 36 3.84 -0.22 -10.34
N SER A 37 3.85 -0.07 -11.66
CA SER A 37 3.57 1.22 -12.31
C SER A 37 2.14 1.70 -12.04
N GLU A 38 1.16 0.80 -12.06
CA GLU A 38 -0.23 1.11 -11.72
C GLU A 38 -0.39 1.50 -10.24
N ILE A 39 0.29 0.77 -9.34
CA ILE A 39 0.28 1.08 -7.91
C ILE A 39 0.93 2.44 -7.65
N ASP A 40 2.06 2.76 -8.27
CA ASP A 40 2.71 4.07 -8.14
C ASP A 40 1.77 5.21 -8.58
N GLN A 41 1.07 5.04 -9.71
CA GLN A 41 0.07 6.00 -10.14
C GLN A 41 -1.06 6.17 -9.13
N GLN A 42 -1.53 5.07 -8.52
CA GLN A 42 -2.60 5.11 -7.51
C GLN A 42 -2.13 5.79 -6.22
N ILE A 43 -0.88 5.58 -5.83
CA ILE A 43 -0.28 6.25 -4.66
C ILE A 43 -0.18 7.75 -4.90
N ARG A 44 0.29 8.20 -6.09
CA ARG A 44 0.33 9.63 -6.45
C ARG A 44 -1.05 10.28 -6.41
N LEU A 45 -2.07 9.61 -6.94
CA LEU A 45 -3.46 10.08 -6.85
C LEU A 45 -3.96 10.14 -5.40
N SER A 46 -3.57 9.15 -4.58
CA SER A 46 -3.90 9.12 -3.16
C SER A 46 -3.26 10.28 -2.41
N SER A 47 -1.99 10.56 -2.66
CA SER A 47 -1.27 11.71 -2.08
C SER A 47 -1.93 13.03 -2.44
N GLN A 48 -2.34 13.24 -3.69
CA GLN A 48 -3.08 14.44 -4.10
C GLN A 48 -4.40 14.61 -3.34
N LYS A 49 -5.14 13.51 -3.12
CA LYS A 49 -6.39 13.53 -2.33
C LYS A 49 -6.13 13.83 -0.86
N VAL A 50 -5.04 13.31 -0.31
CA VAL A 50 -4.59 13.60 1.05
C VAL A 50 -4.27 15.09 1.20
N ASP A 51 -3.51 15.68 0.28
CA ASP A 51 -3.19 17.10 0.30
C ASP A 51 -4.46 17.97 0.24
N ALA A 52 -5.41 17.61 -0.62
CA ALA A 52 -6.70 18.29 -0.71
C ALA A 52 -7.48 18.17 0.62
N ALA A 53 -7.53 16.98 1.24
CA ALA A 53 -8.22 16.78 2.51
C ALA A 53 -7.58 17.56 3.66
N VAL A 54 -6.24 17.72 3.66
CA VAL A 54 -5.54 18.61 4.63
C VAL A 54 -5.95 20.06 4.40
N ALA A 55 -6.01 20.53 3.15
CA ALA A 55 -6.43 21.89 2.84
C ALA A 55 -7.87 22.16 3.28
N ASP A 56 -8.80 21.24 2.95
CA ASP A 56 -10.20 21.33 3.33
C ASP A 56 -10.38 21.32 4.86
N SER A 57 -9.62 20.47 5.56
CA SER A 57 -9.64 20.42 7.03
C SER A 57 -9.16 21.71 7.67
N ARG A 58 -8.12 22.34 7.12
CA ARG A 58 -7.60 23.64 7.57
C ARG A 58 -8.63 24.76 7.34
N GLU A 59 -9.28 24.77 6.17
CA GLU A 59 -10.34 25.75 5.88
C GLU A 59 -11.53 25.57 6.83
N ALA A 60 -11.98 24.32 7.04
CA ALA A 60 -13.04 24.02 8.01
C ALA A 60 -12.67 24.48 9.43
N GLY A 61 -11.45 24.23 9.88
CA GLY A 61 -10.93 24.68 11.16
C GLY A 61 -10.96 26.21 11.30
N ALA A 62 -10.57 26.94 10.25
CA ALA A 62 -10.62 28.41 10.25
C ALA A 62 -12.07 28.93 10.37
N ARG A 63 -13.02 28.34 9.62
CA ARG A 63 -14.46 28.70 9.67
C ARG A 63 -15.07 28.42 11.04
N ILE A 64 -14.76 27.29 11.65
CA ILE A 64 -15.22 26.93 12.99
C ILE A 64 -14.63 27.86 14.06
N SER A 65 -13.35 28.26 13.91
CA SER A 65 -12.72 29.24 14.79
C SER A 65 -13.40 30.62 14.70
N GLU A 66 -13.87 31.01 13.51
CA GLU A 66 -14.64 32.25 13.33
C GLU A 66 -16.04 32.15 13.98
N LEU A 67 -16.69 30.97 13.87
CA LEU A 67 -17.96 30.70 14.55
C LEU A 67 -17.80 30.77 16.07
N ALA A 68 -16.73 30.19 16.62
CA ALA A 68 -16.43 30.29 18.05
C ALA A 68 -16.37 31.76 18.54
N ARG A 69 -15.57 32.57 17.82
CA ARG A 69 -15.46 34.02 18.12
C ARG A 69 -16.77 34.77 17.98
N SER A 70 -17.63 34.32 17.08
CA SER A 70 -18.99 34.95 16.94
C SER A 70 -19.88 34.54 18.08
N ALA A 71 -19.84 33.28 18.52
CA ALA A 71 -20.59 32.82 19.68
C ALA A 71 -20.14 33.52 20.99
N ASP A 72 -18.83 33.74 21.15
CA ASP A 72 -18.30 34.50 22.30
C ASP A 72 -18.85 35.95 22.32
N ARG A 73 -18.83 36.63 21.16
CA ARG A 73 -19.39 37.98 21.04
C ARG A 73 -20.91 38.03 21.32
N ILE A 74 -21.64 36.98 20.93
CA ILE A 74 -23.07 36.87 21.29
C ILE A 74 -23.21 36.73 22.81
N GLY A 75 -22.36 35.92 23.45
CA GLY A 75 -22.29 35.77 24.90
C GLY A 75 -22.11 37.09 25.62
N ASP A 76 -21.17 37.94 25.14
CA ASP A 76 -20.92 39.27 25.69
C ASP A 76 -22.16 40.18 25.59
N VAL A 77 -22.88 40.16 24.45
CA VAL A 77 -24.10 40.91 24.24
C VAL A 77 -25.23 40.42 25.15
N VAL A 78 -25.34 39.08 25.28
CA VAL A 78 -26.35 38.46 26.20
C VAL A 78 -26.11 38.89 27.63
N SER A 79 -24.88 38.90 28.12
CA SER A 79 -24.51 39.40 29.44
C SER A 79 -24.90 40.88 29.63
N LEU A 80 -24.60 41.73 28.64
CA LEU A 80 -24.99 43.15 28.68
C LEU A 80 -26.52 43.34 28.77
N ILE A 81 -27.30 42.53 28.03
CA ILE A 81 -28.77 42.63 28.08
C ILE A 81 -29.29 42.12 29.43
N THR A 82 -28.66 41.14 30.05
CA THR A 82 -28.98 40.68 31.40
C THR A 82 -28.81 41.83 32.40
N ASP A 83 -27.68 42.54 32.36
CA ASP A 83 -27.41 43.69 33.21
C ASP A 83 -28.46 44.80 33.02
N ILE A 84 -28.84 45.09 31.78
CA ILE A 84 -29.88 46.09 31.45
C ILE A 84 -31.24 45.64 31.98
N ALA A 85 -31.62 44.38 31.89
CA ALA A 85 -32.87 43.85 32.38
C ALA A 85 -32.93 43.94 33.94
N GLU A 86 -31.84 43.60 34.61
CA GLU A 86 -31.71 43.74 36.06
C GLU A 86 -31.85 45.24 36.52
N GLN A 87 -31.12 46.12 35.85
CA GLN A 87 -31.15 47.55 36.10
C GLN A 87 -32.59 48.12 35.87
N THR A 88 -33.23 47.69 34.77
CA THR A 88 -34.60 48.08 34.45
C THR A 88 -35.62 47.63 35.53
N ASN A 89 -35.41 46.33 35.98
CA ASN A 89 -36.23 45.81 37.09
C ASN A 89 -36.06 46.60 38.38
N LEU A 90 -34.85 47.04 38.76
CA LEU A 90 -34.56 47.88 39.93
C LEU A 90 -35.12 49.26 39.75
N LEU A 91 -35.06 49.90 38.57
CA LEU A 91 -35.67 51.20 38.30
C LEU A 91 -37.20 51.13 38.41
N ALA A 92 -37.84 50.10 37.90
CA ALA A 92 -39.25 49.84 37.96
C ALA A 92 -39.71 49.62 39.44
N LEU A 93 -38.92 48.90 40.22
CA LEU A 93 -39.14 48.70 41.63
C LEU A 93 -39.14 50.04 42.40
N ASN A 94 -38.12 50.88 42.17
CA ASN A 94 -38.02 52.20 42.79
C ASN A 94 -39.20 53.11 42.40
N ALA A 95 -39.62 53.09 41.13
CA ALA A 95 -40.80 53.82 40.66
C ALA A 95 -42.07 53.30 41.29
N THR A 96 -42.22 52.00 41.52
CA THR A 96 -43.37 51.40 42.22
C THR A 96 -43.44 51.88 43.69
N ILE A 97 -42.29 51.94 44.35
CA ILE A 97 -42.19 52.45 45.75
C ILE A 97 -42.59 53.93 45.82
N GLU A 98 -42.09 54.76 44.90
CA GLU A 98 -42.39 56.19 44.90
C GLU A 98 -43.84 56.47 44.50
N ALA A 99 -44.43 55.70 43.58
CA ALA A 99 -45.84 55.76 43.25
C ALA A 99 -46.74 55.39 44.46
N ALA A 100 -46.39 54.42 45.28
CA ALA A 100 -47.07 54.05 46.51
C ALA A 100 -46.96 55.16 47.53
N ARG A 101 -45.85 55.87 47.56
CA ARG A 101 -45.61 57.01 48.49
C ARG A 101 -46.47 58.25 48.15
N ALA A 102 -46.80 58.43 46.84
CA ALA A 102 -47.67 59.54 46.39
C ALA A 102 -49.18 59.30 46.62
N GLY A 103 -49.59 58.18 47.19
CA GLY A 103 -50.96 57.87 47.49
C GLY A 103 -51.89 57.82 46.27
N ASP A 104 -53.05 58.43 46.35
CA ASP A 104 -54.03 58.41 45.25
C ASP A 104 -53.55 59.08 43.96
N ALA A 105 -52.68 60.08 44.05
CA ALA A 105 -52.06 60.71 42.89
C ALA A 105 -51.08 59.80 42.12
N GLY A 106 -50.55 58.77 42.78
CA GLY A 106 -49.58 57.83 42.20
C GLY A 106 -50.16 56.59 41.50
N LYS A 107 -51.46 56.33 41.57
CA LYS A 107 -52.10 55.08 41.09
C LYS A 107 -51.80 54.77 39.62
N GLY A 108 -51.81 55.76 38.71
CA GLY A 108 -51.48 55.56 37.27
C GLY A 108 -50.04 55.21 37.09
N PHE A 109 -49.13 55.84 37.83
CA PHE A 109 -47.68 55.52 37.80
C PHE A 109 -47.36 54.14 38.33
N ALA A 110 -48.08 53.68 39.38
CA ALA A 110 -47.90 52.34 39.94
C ALA A 110 -48.21 51.23 38.93
N VAL A 111 -49.24 51.42 38.10
CA VAL A 111 -49.61 50.44 37.04
C VAL A 111 -48.52 50.38 36.01
N VAL A 112 -48.01 51.52 35.52
CA VAL A 112 -46.92 51.55 34.51
C VAL A 112 -45.64 50.95 35.08
N ALA A 113 -45.27 51.27 36.29
CA ALA A 113 -44.11 50.72 36.99
C ALA A 113 -44.21 49.19 37.15
N GLY A 114 -45.44 48.72 37.51
CA GLY A 114 -45.71 47.28 37.56
C GLY A 114 -45.52 46.54 36.20
N GLU A 115 -45.98 47.16 35.12
CA GLU A 115 -45.85 46.60 33.77
C GLU A 115 -44.38 46.57 33.30
N VAL A 116 -43.61 47.67 33.53
CA VAL A 116 -42.18 47.73 33.25
C VAL A 116 -41.39 46.68 34.04
N LYS A 117 -41.75 46.48 35.32
CA LYS A 117 -41.16 45.43 36.16
C LYS A 117 -41.41 44.00 35.57
N SER A 118 -42.69 43.75 35.20
CA SER A 118 -43.07 42.48 34.58
C SER A 118 -42.33 42.22 33.28
N LEU A 119 -42.18 43.22 32.40
CA LEU A 119 -41.48 43.18 31.20
C LEU A 119 -39.96 42.91 31.38
N ALA A 120 -39.36 43.58 32.38
CA ALA A 120 -37.95 43.33 32.74
C ALA A 120 -37.72 41.89 33.22
N GLN A 121 -38.62 41.33 34.00
CA GLN A 121 -38.58 39.94 34.47
C GLN A 121 -38.72 38.91 33.27
N GLN A 122 -39.66 39.20 32.38
CA GLN A 122 -39.83 38.37 31.16
C GLN A 122 -38.60 38.42 30.26
N THR A 123 -37.98 39.62 30.11
CA THR A 123 -36.74 39.79 29.37
C THR A 123 -35.61 38.98 30.02
N ALA A 124 -35.41 39.07 31.34
CA ALA A 124 -34.40 38.31 32.04
C ALA A 124 -34.57 36.80 31.86
N LYS A 125 -35.83 36.31 31.88
CA LYS A 125 -36.10 34.89 31.61
C LYS A 125 -35.76 34.47 30.20
N ALA A 126 -36.16 35.25 29.18
CA ALA A 126 -35.85 34.98 27.78
C ALA A 126 -34.33 35.00 27.52
N ILE A 127 -33.62 35.92 28.15
CA ILE A 127 -32.16 36.03 28.06
C ILE A 127 -31.48 34.79 28.67
N SER A 128 -31.93 34.30 29.83
CA SER A 128 -31.40 33.08 30.43
C SER A 128 -31.55 31.84 29.49
N GLU A 129 -32.65 31.75 28.74
CA GLU A 129 -32.85 30.70 27.75
C GLU A 129 -31.87 30.85 26.57
N ILE A 130 -31.59 32.07 26.10
CA ILE A 130 -30.59 32.36 25.04
C ILE A 130 -29.18 32.05 25.53
N GLU A 131 -28.85 32.40 26.76
CA GLU A 131 -27.55 32.12 27.37
C GLU A 131 -27.22 30.61 27.39
N LEU A 132 -28.19 29.78 27.74
CA LEU A 132 -28.05 28.32 27.66
C LEU A 132 -27.79 27.83 26.22
N GLN A 133 -28.51 28.40 25.24
CA GLN A 133 -28.30 28.03 23.83
C GLN A 133 -26.92 28.47 23.30
N VAL A 134 -26.49 29.68 23.62
CA VAL A 134 -25.17 30.21 23.27
C VAL A 134 -24.07 29.35 23.90
N GLY A 135 -24.19 29.00 25.16
CA GLY A 135 -23.28 28.07 25.85
C GLY A 135 -23.20 26.70 25.16
N GLY A 136 -24.34 26.18 24.70
CA GLY A 136 -24.42 24.96 23.91
C GLY A 136 -23.66 25.08 22.57
N VAL A 137 -23.83 26.19 21.84
CA VAL A 137 -23.13 26.48 20.61
C VAL A 137 -21.61 26.57 20.84
N GLN A 138 -21.19 27.28 21.88
CA GLN A 138 -19.77 27.40 22.24
C GLN A 138 -19.13 26.04 22.55
N SER A 139 -19.84 25.18 23.29
CA SER A 139 -19.34 23.82 23.58
C SER A 139 -19.22 22.99 22.30
N ALA A 140 -20.29 22.93 21.51
CA ALA A 140 -20.30 22.16 20.26
C ALA A 140 -19.19 22.63 19.26
N THR A 141 -18.94 23.93 19.24
CA THR A 141 -17.90 24.53 18.41
C THR A 141 -16.51 24.09 18.87
N ARG A 142 -16.24 24.10 20.18
CA ARG A 142 -14.95 23.60 20.75
C ARG A 142 -14.74 22.13 20.46
N ASP A 143 -15.78 21.32 20.65
CA ASP A 143 -15.71 19.88 20.34
C ASP A 143 -15.41 19.64 18.83
N THR A 144 -16.02 20.46 17.97
CA THR A 144 -15.78 20.37 16.51
C THR A 144 -14.33 20.74 16.13
N VAL A 145 -13.74 21.76 16.76
CA VAL A 145 -12.32 22.11 16.58
C VAL A 145 -11.44 20.90 16.90
N HIS A 146 -11.66 20.24 18.03
CA HIS A 146 -10.89 19.07 18.43
C HIS A 146 -11.03 17.89 17.45
N VAL A 147 -12.24 17.68 16.92
CA VAL A 147 -12.46 16.66 15.87
C VAL A 147 -11.67 16.99 14.60
N ILE A 148 -11.67 18.26 14.15
CA ILE A 148 -10.92 18.69 12.96
C ILE A 148 -9.42 18.52 13.17
N GLU A 149 -8.88 18.85 14.32
CA GLU A 149 -7.47 18.61 14.68
C GLU A 149 -7.11 17.12 14.59
N THR A 150 -7.98 16.26 15.13
CA THR A 150 -7.81 14.81 15.09
C THR A 150 -7.85 14.28 13.66
N VAL A 151 -8.78 14.77 12.83
CA VAL A 151 -8.85 14.40 11.40
C VAL A 151 -7.59 14.83 10.67
N THR A 152 -7.12 16.07 10.90
CA THR A 152 -5.90 16.59 10.26
C THR A 152 -4.67 15.75 10.63
N ALA A 153 -4.53 15.32 11.88
CA ALA A 153 -3.46 14.45 12.33
C ALA A 153 -3.53 13.08 11.62
N LYS A 154 -4.72 12.47 11.56
CA LYS A 154 -4.90 11.18 10.89
C LYS A 154 -4.65 11.23 9.38
N VAL A 155 -5.01 12.34 8.74
CA VAL A 155 -4.70 12.55 7.32
C VAL A 155 -3.20 12.69 7.10
N GLY A 156 -2.49 13.32 8.06
CA GLY A 156 -1.02 13.36 8.07
C GLY A 156 -0.38 11.97 8.17
N GLU A 157 -0.89 11.11 9.05
CA GLU A 157 -0.43 9.71 9.15
C GLU A 157 -0.62 8.94 7.82
N ILE A 158 -1.73 9.19 7.10
CA ILE A 158 -1.97 8.57 5.78
C ILE A 158 -0.93 9.05 4.75
N ALA A 159 -0.50 10.32 4.80
CA ALA A 159 0.55 10.83 3.94
C ALA A 159 1.88 10.09 4.15
N GLU A 160 2.29 9.90 5.40
CA GLU A 160 3.51 9.16 5.76
C GLU A 160 3.46 7.70 5.28
N VAL A 161 2.30 7.05 5.41
CA VAL A 161 2.10 5.68 4.90
C VAL A 161 2.20 5.65 3.38
N ALA A 162 1.62 6.62 2.67
CA ALA A 162 1.71 6.72 1.21
C ALA A 162 3.17 6.89 0.73
N GLU A 163 3.96 7.72 1.41
CA GLU A 163 5.39 7.89 1.13
C GLU A 163 6.18 6.58 1.35
N SER A 164 5.90 5.89 2.46
CA SER A 164 6.52 4.59 2.75
C SER A 164 6.19 3.53 1.69
N ILE A 165 4.94 3.49 1.21
CA ILE A 165 4.55 2.57 0.13
C ILE A 165 5.26 2.94 -1.17
N SER A 166 5.39 4.24 -1.50
CA SER A 166 6.11 4.70 -2.70
C SER A 166 7.56 4.21 -2.69
N ALA A 167 8.27 4.37 -1.56
CA ALA A 167 9.64 3.87 -1.41
C ALA A 167 9.73 2.34 -1.56
N ALA A 168 8.75 1.60 -1.01
CA ALA A 168 8.71 0.15 -1.17
C ALA A 168 8.46 -0.28 -2.63
N ILE A 169 7.63 0.46 -3.37
CA ILE A 169 7.38 0.20 -4.79
C ILE A 169 8.64 0.46 -5.63
N GLU A 170 9.38 1.54 -5.38
CA GLU A 170 10.65 1.80 -6.06
C GLU A 170 11.64 0.65 -5.87
N GLU A 171 11.75 0.12 -4.66
CA GLU A 171 12.60 -1.04 -4.38
C GLU A 171 12.09 -2.31 -5.08
N GLN A 172 10.77 -2.55 -5.12
CA GLN A 172 10.19 -3.68 -5.84
C GLN A 172 10.45 -3.62 -7.35
N VAL A 173 10.36 -2.43 -7.95
CA VAL A 173 10.70 -2.20 -9.37
C VAL A 173 12.18 -2.54 -9.62
N ARG A 174 13.08 -2.12 -8.74
CA ARG A 174 14.52 -2.42 -8.84
C ARG A 174 14.76 -3.94 -8.77
N VAL A 175 14.18 -4.62 -7.79
CA VAL A 175 14.33 -6.07 -7.59
C VAL A 175 13.73 -6.85 -8.78
N THR A 176 12.58 -6.43 -9.29
CA THR A 176 11.96 -7.06 -10.46
C THR A 176 12.84 -6.92 -11.71
N GLY A 177 13.49 -5.76 -11.87
CA GLY A 177 14.49 -5.56 -12.94
C GLY A 177 15.72 -6.47 -12.80
N GLU A 178 16.15 -6.78 -11.58
CA GLU A 178 17.23 -7.74 -11.32
C GLU A 178 16.79 -9.17 -11.61
N ILE A 179 15.54 -9.53 -11.27
CA ILE A 179 14.95 -10.83 -11.63
C ILE A 179 14.93 -11.00 -13.16
N ALA A 180 14.44 -10.00 -13.89
CA ALA A 180 14.40 -10.06 -15.36
C ALA A 180 15.79 -10.31 -15.97
N ARG A 181 16.83 -9.62 -15.51
CA ARG A 181 18.22 -9.85 -15.97
C ARG A 181 18.72 -11.25 -15.61
N SER A 182 18.45 -11.73 -14.40
CA SER A 182 18.84 -13.06 -13.95
C SER A 182 18.18 -14.16 -14.79
N VAL A 183 16.94 -13.97 -15.18
CA VAL A 183 16.19 -14.87 -16.06
C VAL A 183 16.77 -14.86 -17.47
N GLU A 184 17.18 -13.71 -17.99
CA GLU A 184 17.86 -13.61 -19.29
C GLU A 184 19.20 -14.36 -19.28
N ASP A 185 19.99 -14.20 -18.21
CA ASP A 185 21.26 -14.93 -18.04
C ASP A 185 21.02 -16.44 -17.92
N ALA A 186 20.00 -16.86 -17.15
CA ALA A 186 19.64 -18.27 -17.01
C ALA A 186 19.16 -18.87 -18.35
N THR A 187 18.43 -18.11 -19.15
CA THR A 187 17.98 -18.54 -20.49
C THR A 187 19.16 -18.74 -21.42
N ARG A 188 20.13 -17.83 -21.40
CA ARG A 188 21.39 -18.01 -22.17
C ARG A 188 22.18 -19.21 -21.69
N GLY A 189 22.26 -19.43 -20.38
CA GLY A 189 22.89 -20.61 -19.78
C GLY A 189 22.23 -21.92 -20.22
N ALA A 190 20.90 -21.97 -20.23
CA ALA A 190 20.13 -23.11 -20.69
C ALA A 190 20.40 -23.40 -22.21
N SER A 191 20.42 -22.36 -23.04
CA SER A 191 20.73 -22.51 -24.47
C SER A 191 22.14 -23.08 -24.68
N SER A 192 23.15 -22.56 -23.96
CA SER A 192 24.50 -23.11 -24.02
C SER A 192 24.58 -24.56 -23.52
N ALA A 193 23.82 -24.91 -22.48
CA ALA A 193 23.75 -26.28 -21.97
C ALA A 193 23.13 -27.23 -23.03
N ALA A 194 22.10 -26.79 -23.74
CA ALA A 194 21.48 -27.56 -24.83
C ALA A 194 22.48 -27.84 -25.99
N GLU A 195 23.26 -26.83 -26.39
CA GLU A 195 24.29 -27.00 -27.40
C GLU A 195 25.41 -27.97 -26.97
N ASN A 196 25.86 -27.83 -25.72
CA ASN A 196 26.88 -28.69 -25.16
C ASN A 196 26.41 -30.15 -25.07
N ILE A 197 25.17 -30.39 -24.66
CA ILE A 197 24.65 -31.75 -24.55
C ILE A 197 24.42 -32.40 -25.92
N ALA A 198 24.07 -31.63 -26.95
CA ALA A 198 24.02 -32.12 -28.32
C ALA A 198 25.39 -32.58 -28.77
N THR A 199 26.46 -31.83 -28.49
CA THR A 199 27.83 -32.19 -28.77
C THR A 199 28.27 -33.47 -28.04
N VAL A 200 27.89 -33.60 -26.75
CA VAL A 200 28.15 -34.82 -25.94
C VAL A 200 27.43 -36.03 -26.55
N SER A 201 26.19 -35.87 -26.97
CA SER A 201 25.41 -36.92 -27.61
C SER A 201 26.08 -37.43 -28.91
N GLU A 202 26.56 -36.51 -29.74
CA GLU A 202 27.24 -36.86 -30.98
C GLU A 202 28.60 -37.56 -30.70
N ALA A 203 29.38 -37.05 -29.76
CA ALA A 203 30.64 -37.70 -29.36
C ALA A 203 30.42 -39.11 -28.79
N ALA A 204 29.31 -39.30 -28.05
CA ALA A 204 28.93 -40.62 -27.52
C ALA A 204 28.57 -41.60 -28.66
N LYS A 205 27.85 -41.16 -29.70
CA LYS A 205 27.54 -41.97 -30.87
C LYS A 205 28.81 -42.39 -31.61
N VAL A 206 29.69 -41.43 -31.89
CA VAL A 206 31.01 -41.70 -32.56
C VAL A 206 31.82 -42.70 -31.73
N SER A 207 31.87 -42.51 -30.38
CA SER A 207 32.56 -43.47 -29.50
C SER A 207 31.95 -44.86 -29.54
N GLY A 208 30.63 -44.96 -29.69
CA GLY A 208 29.94 -46.24 -29.86
C GLY A 208 30.34 -46.97 -31.16
N VAL A 209 30.44 -46.24 -32.28
CA VAL A 209 30.88 -46.77 -33.56
C VAL A 209 32.33 -47.28 -33.46
N VAL A 210 33.24 -46.46 -32.94
CA VAL A 210 34.66 -46.84 -32.77
C VAL A 210 34.81 -48.07 -31.85
N ALA A 211 34.00 -48.13 -30.76
CA ALA A 211 34.04 -49.31 -29.87
C ALA A 211 33.61 -50.62 -30.59
N ASN A 212 32.61 -50.54 -31.49
CA ASN A 212 32.19 -51.69 -32.30
C ASN A 212 33.27 -52.10 -33.32
N ASP A 213 33.91 -51.12 -33.99
CA ASP A 213 35.02 -51.40 -34.92
C ASP A 213 36.21 -52.08 -34.21
N VAL A 214 36.55 -51.66 -33.00
CA VAL A 214 37.53 -52.26 -32.12
C VAL A 214 37.14 -53.67 -31.74
N LEU A 215 35.87 -53.92 -31.39
CA LEU A 215 35.37 -55.26 -31.12
C LEU A 215 35.48 -56.21 -32.34
N ASP A 216 35.12 -55.74 -33.51
CA ASP A 216 35.18 -56.56 -34.76
C ASP A 216 36.59 -56.80 -35.13
N THR A 217 37.54 -55.87 -35.11
CA THR A 217 38.94 -56.03 -35.27
C THR A 217 39.55 -57.03 -34.29
N SER A 218 39.12 -56.99 -33.03
CA SER A 218 39.58 -57.95 -32.02
C SER A 218 39.12 -59.37 -32.32
N ARG A 219 37.89 -59.56 -32.80
CA ARG A 219 37.36 -60.86 -33.23
C ARG A 219 38.16 -61.43 -34.46
N GLU A 220 38.47 -60.54 -35.41
CA GLU A 220 39.30 -60.93 -36.57
C GLU A 220 40.68 -61.36 -36.12
N LEU A 221 41.32 -60.64 -35.20
CA LEU A 221 42.60 -60.99 -34.61
C LEU A 221 42.56 -62.34 -33.88
N GLU A 222 41.51 -62.61 -33.14
CA GLU A 222 41.32 -63.90 -32.47
C GLU A 222 41.21 -65.06 -33.46
N GLN A 223 40.42 -64.88 -34.53
CA GLN A 223 40.32 -65.87 -35.61
C GLN A 223 41.66 -66.12 -36.33
N MET A 224 42.44 -65.06 -36.63
CA MET A 224 43.74 -65.15 -37.29
C MET A 224 44.77 -65.87 -36.40
N SER A 225 44.75 -65.54 -35.08
CA SER A 225 45.56 -66.21 -34.04
C SER A 225 45.25 -67.73 -33.98
N GLY A 226 43.91 -68.04 -33.99
CA GLY A 226 43.48 -69.45 -34.01
C GLY A 226 43.97 -70.24 -35.28
N ARG A 227 43.84 -69.60 -36.44
CA ARG A 227 44.32 -70.16 -37.68
C ARG A 227 45.87 -70.39 -37.68
N LEU A 228 46.63 -69.41 -37.20
CA LEU A 228 48.09 -69.50 -37.08
C LEU A 228 48.46 -70.64 -36.12
N ARG A 229 47.75 -70.80 -34.98
CA ARG A 229 47.98 -71.92 -34.06
C ARG A 229 47.76 -73.29 -34.73
N THR A 230 46.68 -73.42 -35.48
CA THR A 230 46.42 -74.68 -36.27
C THR A 230 47.48 -74.99 -37.27
N VAL A 231 47.97 -74.01 -38.03
CA VAL A 231 49.05 -74.16 -39.02
C VAL A 231 50.35 -74.53 -38.31
N ILE A 232 50.71 -73.92 -37.21
CA ILE A 232 51.90 -74.27 -36.42
C ILE A 232 51.81 -75.68 -35.87
N GLN A 233 50.64 -76.10 -35.32
CA GLN A 233 50.42 -77.44 -34.82
C GLN A 233 50.55 -78.51 -35.96
N GLY A 234 49.97 -78.23 -37.18
CA GLY A 234 50.11 -79.06 -38.35
C GLY A 234 51.58 -79.22 -38.74
N PHE A 235 52.27 -78.09 -38.88
CA PHE A 235 53.67 -78.08 -39.24
C PHE A 235 54.56 -78.89 -38.23
N LEU A 236 54.33 -78.70 -36.90
CA LEU A 236 55.06 -79.46 -35.89
C LEU A 236 54.74 -80.97 -35.92
N THR A 237 53.54 -81.34 -36.33
CA THR A 237 53.19 -82.77 -36.54
C THR A 237 53.90 -83.37 -37.74
N ASP A 238 53.92 -82.65 -38.82
CA ASP A 238 54.62 -83.09 -40.05
C ASP A 238 56.13 -83.21 -39.87
N VAL A 239 56.76 -82.24 -39.13
CA VAL A 239 58.19 -82.29 -38.80
C VAL A 239 58.54 -83.42 -37.86
N ARG A 240 57.63 -83.85 -36.98
CA ARG A 240 57.83 -85.01 -36.07
C ARG A 240 57.64 -86.36 -36.74
N ALA A 241 56.92 -86.39 -37.89
CA ALA A 241 56.63 -87.60 -38.63
C ALA A 241 57.68 -87.88 -39.75
N ALA A 242 58.51 -86.92 -40.02
CA ALA A 242 59.67 -87.04 -40.98
C ALA A 242 60.93 -87.41 -40.20
#